data_96bea973759d60c727c05c9f9121615e
#
_entry.id   96bea973759d60c727c05c9f9121615e
#
_cell.length_a   1.000
_cell.length_b   1.000
_cell.length_c   1.000
_cell.angle_alpha   90.00
_cell.angle_beta   90.00
_cell.angle_gamma   90.00
#
_symmetry.space_group_name_H-M   'P 1'
#
loop_
_entity.id
_entity.type
_entity.pdbx_description
1 polymer ?
#
loop_
_entity_poly.entity_id
_entity_poly.type
_entity_poly.pdbx_seq_one_letter_code
_entity_poly.pdbx_strand_id
1 'polypeptide(L)'
;DYRRSKSRPCGRMRKILEKLEVLKKVFGYDSFREGQEKIIDAILRGQDVLGIMPTGAGKSICYQVPALMFSGITVVVSPLISLMIDQVKALNDAGIHAAYINSALTETQITKALYNAMCGRYKIVYVAPERLETDRFLEFVMNADISMITVDEAHCISQWGQDFRPSYLKIVNLIKRFPKRPVVSAFTATATQTVKEDIQCILGLQNPEVLITGFDRKNLYFEVRKTKQKDAEILDYLEKHKGESGIIYCSTRKNVDNVYLMLRKNRIAAARYHAGLDNDTRKESQEDFIYDRAQVIVATNAFGMGIDKSNVRFVLHYNMPACIENYYQEAGRAGRDGEPAECILFYSPQDVVIHEFLIEQKGQNTEFTQDDLDVIRENDIRRLNKMRFYCATKECLREYMLNYFGEYTNRRECGNCGNCNASFEEKDVTVLCRDMIACIRESGQRYGMGVIMGILRGSNTAKLKSYGVSRYETFGIQSKTSEAQLKAVAEELLLKGYLTETPDIYRIIKLDKTCEELLDEGASFSIRWSERTEKMAEAKVKTAKSRATDVLSPKQLALFGVLKQLRLTLAREENLPPYIIFSDKTLIDMCHKMPHTQQEMLDVNGVGENKFARYGEAFIRCIEQNS
;
A
#
# COMPACT_ATOMS: atom_id res chain seq x y z
N ASP A 1 -6.27 -73.41 23.40
CA ASP A 1 -5.55 -72.44 22.57
C ASP A 1 -6.44 -71.30 22.13
N TYR A 2 -6.51 -70.31 22.95
CA TYR A 2 -7.33 -69.11 22.70
C TYR A 2 -6.39 -67.94 22.45
N ARG A 3 -6.07 -67.67 21.20
CA ARG A 3 -5.42 -66.41 20.81
C ARG A 3 -6.47 -65.31 20.71
N ARG A 4 -6.63 -64.52 21.76
CA ARG A 4 -7.33 -63.24 21.71
C ARG A 4 -6.49 -62.22 20.95
N SER A 5 -6.88 -61.94 19.74
CA SER A 5 -6.42 -60.75 18.99
C SER A 5 -6.93 -59.49 19.70
N LYS A 6 -6.07 -58.79 20.41
CA LYS A 6 -6.35 -57.41 20.81
C LYS A 6 -6.34 -56.53 19.55
N SER A 7 -7.51 -56.27 19.02
CA SER A 7 -7.71 -55.19 18.05
C SER A 7 -7.26 -53.88 18.72
N ARG A 8 -6.16 -53.32 18.22
CA ARG A 8 -5.78 -51.93 18.56
C ARG A 8 -6.91 -51.04 18.10
N PRO A 9 -7.42 -50.10 18.91
CA PRO A 9 -8.37 -49.12 18.44
C PRO A 9 -7.66 -48.26 17.38
N CYS A 10 -8.12 -48.36 16.18
CA CYS A 10 -7.80 -47.49 15.05
C CYS A 10 -8.32 -46.09 15.39
N GLY A 11 -7.47 -45.10 15.20
CA GLY A 11 -7.96 -43.74 15.12
C GLY A 11 -7.93 -42.97 16.43
N ARG A 12 -6.74 -42.46 16.85
CA ARG A 12 -6.72 -41.13 17.41
C ARG A 12 -7.42 -40.23 16.36
N MET A 13 -8.71 -39.93 16.58
CA MET A 13 -9.32 -38.75 16.00
C MET A 13 -8.42 -37.58 16.40
N ARG A 14 -7.57 -37.11 15.44
CA ARG A 14 -6.92 -35.81 15.60
C ARG A 14 -8.07 -34.85 15.84
N LYS A 15 -8.13 -34.27 17.03
CA LYS A 15 -9.01 -33.14 17.31
C LYS A 15 -8.72 -32.14 16.20
N ILE A 16 -9.63 -32.02 15.27
CA ILE A 16 -9.58 -30.94 14.26
C ILE A 16 -9.74 -29.69 15.09
N LEU A 17 -8.63 -28.97 15.28
CA LEU A 17 -8.68 -27.68 15.95
C LEU A 17 -9.60 -26.79 15.13
N GLU A 18 -10.62 -26.23 15.75
CA GLU A 18 -11.45 -25.26 15.08
C GLU A 18 -10.58 -24.06 14.66
N LYS A 19 -10.84 -23.48 13.50
CA LYS A 19 -10.07 -22.34 12.95
C LYS A 19 -9.95 -21.16 13.91
N LEU A 20 -10.98 -20.94 14.76
CA LEU A 20 -10.95 -19.93 15.82
C LEU A 20 -9.99 -20.29 16.96
N GLU A 21 -9.84 -21.58 17.31
CA GLU A 21 -8.85 -22.00 18.30
C GLU A 21 -7.43 -21.76 17.79
N VAL A 22 -7.16 -22.03 16.51
CA VAL A 22 -5.86 -21.73 15.90
C VAL A 22 -5.61 -20.24 15.91
N LEU A 23 -6.62 -19.43 15.52
CA LEU A 23 -6.51 -17.97 15.53
C LEU A 23 -6.19 -17.43 16.91
N LYS A 24 -6.91 -17.90 17.95
CA LYS A 24 -6.72 -17.44 19.31
C LYS A 24 -5.39 -17.91 19.91
N LYS A 25 -5.07 -19.20 19.80
CA LYS A 25 -3.87 -19.79 20.43
C LYS A 25 -2.58 -19.31 19.81
N VAL A 26 -2.56 -19.15 18.47
CA VAL A 26 -1.33 -18.82 17.74
C VAL A 26 -1.16 -17.32 17.57
N PHE A 27 -2.22 -16.62 17.17
CA PHE A 27 -2.15 -15.21 16.78
C PHE A 27 -2.72 -14.26 17.84
N GLY A 28 -3.42 -14.76 18.87
CA GLY A 28 -3.97 -13.97 19.97
C GLY A 28 -5.21 -13.14 19.58
N TYR A 29 -5.92 -13.50 18.50
CA TYR A 29 -7.14 -12.83 18.06
C TYR A 29 -8.38 -13.65 18.38
N ASP A 30 -9.42 -13.02 18.91
CA ASP A 30 -10.68 -13.69 19.29
C ASP A 30 -11.64 -13.88 18.12
N SER A 31 -11.48 -13.10 17.04
CA SER A 31 -12.34 -13.16 15.86
C SER A 31 -11.59 -12.82 14.59
N PHE A 32 -12.08 -13.35 13.48
CA PHE A 32 -11.61 -12.98 12.16
C PHE A 32 -12.10 -11.58 11.78
N ARG A 33 -11.32 -10.86 10.98
CA ARG A 33 -11.76 -9.63 10.34
C ARG A 33 -12.72 -9.96 9.20
N GLU A 34 -13.48 -8.95 8.75
CA GLU A 34 -14.40 -9.08 7.64
C GLU A 34 -13.75 -9.76 6.42
N GLY A 35 -14.41 -10.80 5.92
CA GLY A 35 -13.98 -11.58 4.76
C GLY A 35 -12.89 -12.63 5.01
N GLN A 36 -12.09 -12.55 6.07
CA GLN A 36 -11.04 -13.55 6.32
C GLN A 36 -11.61 -14.95 6.50
N GLU A 37 -12.68 -15.09 7.26
CA GLU A 37 -13.32 -16.38 7.54
C GLU A 37 -13.82 -17.06 6.27
N LYS A 38 -14.41 -16.28 5.35
CA LYS A 38 -14.93 -16.79 4.08
C LYS A 38 -13.81 -17.38 3.20
N ILE A 39 -12.66 -16.71 3.11
CA ILE A 39 -11.46 -17.21 2.41
C ILE A 39 -10.92 -18.46 3.07
N ILE A 40 -10.75 -18.45 4.39
CA ILE A 40 -10.23 -19.58 5.15
C ILE A 40 -11.10 -20.82 4.92
N ASP A 41 -12.42 -20.67 4.98
CA ASP A 41 -13.36 -21.76 4.74
C ASP A 41 -13.30 -22.28 3.30
N ALA A 42 -13.13 -21.42 2.30
CA ALA A 42 -12.95 -21.83 0.91
C ALA A 42 -11.67 -22.67 0.73
N ILE A 43 -10.55 -22.20 1.28
CA ILE A 43 -9.27 -22.94 1.27
C ILE A 43 -9.40 -24.31 1.94
N LEU A 44 -10.02 -24.37 3.13
CA LEU A 44 -10.21 -25.62 3.89
C LEU A 44 -11.13 -26.62 3.19
N ARG A 45 -12.05 -26.13 2.33
CA ARG A 45 -12.86 -26.99 1.43
C ARG A 45 -12.10 -27.48 0.19
N GLY A 46 -10.84 -27.07 -0.01
CA GLY A 46 -10.03 -27.41 -1.17
C GLY A 46 -10.33 -26.55 -2.40
N GLN A 47 -10.96 -25.41 -2.24
CA GLN A 47 -11.28 -24.47 -3.32
C GLN A 47 -10.14 -23.44 -3.48
N ASP A 48 -9.81 -23.11 -4.74
CA ASP A 48 -8.87 -22.03 -5.02
C ASP A 48 -9.46 -20.68 -4.58
N VAL A 49 -8.59 -19.73 -4.22
CA VAL A 49 -9.05 -18.40 -3.81
C VAL A 49 -8.23 -17.28 -4.43
N LEU A 50 -8.88 -16.15 -4.63
CA LEU A 50 -8.25 -14.86 -4.93
C LEU A 50 -8.72 -13.84 -3.89
N GLY A 51 -7.81 -13.44 -2.99
CA GLY A 51 -8.05 -12.42 -1.97
C GLY A 51 -7.45 -11.06 -2.37
N ILE A 52 -8.30 -10.08 -2.66
CA ILE A 52 -7.90 -8.69 -2.87
C ILE A 52 -8.25 -7.93 -1.60
N MET A 53 -7.24 -7.65 -0.81
CA MET A 53 -7.40 -7.13 0.54
C MET A 53 -6.38 -6.01 0.79
N PRO A 54 -6.79 -4.85 1.32
CA PRO A 54 -5.89 -3.73 1.54
C PRO A 54 -4.72 -4.10 2.46
N THR A 55 -3.65 -3.30 2.41
CA THR A 55 -2.53 -3.44 3.34
C THR A 55 -3.03 -3.28 4.78
N GLY A 56 -2.62 -4.19 5.67
CA GLY A 56 -3.08 -4.21 7.07
C GLY A 56 -4.41 -4.94 7.31
N ALA A 57 -5.10 -5.44 6.28
CA ALA A 57 -6.32 -6.25 6.44
C ALA A 57 -6.06 -7.67 6.97
N GLY A 58 -4.79 -8.07 7.10
CA GLY A 58 -4.42 -9.39 7.64
C GLY A 58 -4.44 -10.50 6.60
N LYS A 59 -3.99 -10.23 5.37
CA LYS A 59 -3.85 -11.25 4.30
C LYS A 59 -3.12 -12.50 4.76
N SER A 60 -2.05 -12.35 5.53
CA SER A 60 -1.24 -13.49 6.00
C SER A 60 -2.04 -14.50 6.82
N ILE A 61 -2.95 -14.04 7.67
CA ILE A 61 -3.85 -14.89 8.48
C ILE A 61 -4.70 -15.79 7.58
N CYS A 62 -5.15 -15.29 6.42
CA CYS A 62 -6.01 -16.01 5.50
C CYS A 62 -5.39 -17.30 4.93
N TYR A 63 -4.05 -17.35 4.82
CA TYR A 63 -3.36 -18.57 4.39
C TYR A 63 -2.59 -19.26 5.52
N GLN A 64 -2.15 -18.55 6.56
CA GLN A 64 -1.42 -19.15 7.67
C GLN A 64 -2.31 -20.04 8.54
N VAL A 65 -3.56 -19.63 8.81
CA VAL A 65 -4.51 -20.47 9.56
C VAL A 65 -4.79 -21.78 8.83
N PRO A 66 -5.20 -21.82 7.53
CA PRO A 66 -5.35 -23.07 6.80
C PRO A 66 -4.06 -23.90 6.74
N ALA A 67 -2.91 -23.26 6.55
CA ALA A 67 -1.62 -23.94 6.52
C ALA A 67 -1.34 -24.77 7.78
N LEU A 68 -1.76 -24.27 8.94
CA LEU A 68 -1.63 -24.97 10.22
C LEU A 68 -2.63 -26.12 10.38
N MET A 69 -3.76 -26.03 9.71
CA MET A 69 -4.84 -27.04 9.76
C MET A 69 -4.62 -28.17 8.75
N PHE A 70 -3.94 -27.94 7.63
CA PHE A 70 -3.60 -28.97 6.67
C PHE A 70 -2.57 -29.98 7.20
N SER A 71 -2.63 -31.23 6.70
CA SER A 71 -1.65 -32.26 7.04
C SER A 71 -0.28 -31.99 6.41
N GLY A 72 -0.27 -31.57 5.16
CA GLY A 72 0.94 -31.29 4.38
C GLY A 72 1.52 -29.91 4.57
N ILE A 73 2.44 -29.55 3.70
CA ILE A 73 3.18 -28.28 3.71
C ILE A 73 2.42 -27.25 2.88
N THR A 74 2.49 -26.00 3.29
CA THR A 74 2.11 -24.85 2.47
C THR A 74 3.37 -24.17 1.94
N VAL A 75 3.44 -24.02 0.62
CA VAL A 75 4.48 -23.24 -0.07
C VAL A 75 3.93 -21.84 -0.35
N VAL A 76 4.63 -20.80 0.14
CA VAL A 76 4.26 -19.40 -0.09
C VAL A 76 5.27 -18.76 -1.03
N VAL A 77 4.85 -18.40 -2.24
CA VAL A 77 5.69 -17.67 -3.19
C VAL A 77 5.57 -16.17 -2.88
N SER A 78 6.69 -15.53 -2.57
CA SER A 78 6.73 -14.10 -2.25
C SER A 78 7.89 -13.42 -2.98
N PRO A 79 7.72 -12.16 -3.46
CA PRO A 79 8.72 -11.49 -4.29
C PRO A 79 9.86 -10.86 -3.49
N LEU A 80 9.79 -10.87 -2.16
CA LEU A 80 10.62 -10.02 -1.31
C LEU A 80 11.29 -10.80 -0.20
N ILE A 81 12.61 -10.79 -0.22
CA ILE A 81 13.46 -11.47 0.76
C ILE A 81 13.20 -10.95 2.18
N SER A 82 13.11 -9.62 2.37
CA SER A 82 12.86 -9.02 3.68
C SER A 82 11.52 -9.46 4.27
N LEU A 83 10.46 -9.45 3.45
CA LEU A 83 9.14 -9.89 3.88
C LEU A 83 9.13 -11.36 4.30
N MET A 84 9.80 -12.23 3.53
CA MET A 84 9.92 -13.66 3.87
C MET A 84 10.61 -13.84 5.23
N ILE A 85 11.71 -13.12 5.46
CA ILE A 85 12.47 -13.19 6.72
C ILE A 85 11.60 -12.75 7.90
N ASP A 86 10.89 -11.61 7.76
CA ASP A 86 10.03 -11.06 8.81
C ASP A 86 8.85 -12.00 9.13
N GLN A 87 8.19 -12.54 8.09
CA GLN A 87 7.08 -13.49 8.25
C GLN A 87 7.54 -14.80 8.92
N VAL A 88 8.68 -15.36 8.48
CA VAL A 88 9.23 -16.59 9.08
C VAL A 88 9.65 -16.34 10.52
N LYS A 89 10.26 -15.20 10.82
CA LYS A 89 10.61 -14.84 12.20
C LYS A 89 9.36 -14.75 13.08
N ALA A 90 8.33 -14.02 12.64
CA ALA A 90 7.09 -13.88 13.39
C ALA A 90 6.39 -15.23 13.65
N LEU A 91 6.39 -16.14 12.66
CA LEU A 91 5.85 -17.49 12.82
C LEU A 91 6.64 -18.31 13.81
N ASN A 92 7.97 -18.30 13.73
CA ASN A 92 8.84 -19.03 14.66
C ASN A 92 8.71 -18.48 16.10
N ASP A 93 8.59 -17.17 16.27
CA ASP A 93 8.36 -16.53 17.56
C ASP A 93 6.96 -16.91 18.15
N ALA A 94 5.99 -17.17 17.28
CA ALA A 94 4.67 -17.71 17.65
C ALA A 94 4.67 -19.25 17.89
N GLY A 95 5.83 -19.91 17.82
CA GLY A 95 5.98 -21.34 18.00
C GLY A 95 5.64 -22.20 16.77
N ILE A 96 5.52 -21.58 15.59
CA ILE A 96 5.25 -22.27 14.33
C ILE A 96 6.55 -22.38 13.54
N HIS A 97 6.98 -23.62 13.31
CA HIS A 97 8.18 -23.85 12.51
C HIS A 97 7.95 -23.51 11.04
N ALA A 98 8.58 -22.46 10.55
CA ALA A 98 8.58 -22.02 9.17
C ALA A 98 10.02 -21.80 8.67
N ALA A 99 10.21 -21.85 7.35
CA ALA A 99 11.48 -21.60 6.70
C ALA A 99 11.29 -20.72 5.48
N TYR A 100 12.40 -20.13 4.99
CA TYR A 100 12.44 -19.43 3.71
C TYR A 100 13.56 -19.96 2.83
N ILE A 101 13.39 -19.83 1.50
CA ILE A 101 14.33 -20.23 0.46
C ILE A 101 14.46 -19.06 -0.52
N ASN A 102 15.61 -18.38 -0.50
CA ASN A 102 15.88 -17.24 -1.35
C ASN A 102 17.36 -17.17 -1.78
N SER A 103 17.76 -16.13 -2.48
CA SER A 103 19.13 -15.96 -2.97
C SER A 103 20.16 -15.59 -1.90
N ALA A 104 19.74 -15.23 -0.71
CA ALA A 104 20.67 -14.90 0.39
C ALA A 104 21.18 -16.15 1.12
N LEU A 105 20.58 -17.32 0.90
CA LEU A 105 20.99 -18.59 1.50
C LEU A 105 22.07 -19.27 0.66
N THR A 106 23.02 -19.92 1.36
CA THR A 106 23.97 -20.83 0.74
C THR A 106 23.28 -22.13 0.28
N GLU A 107 23.88 -22.82 -0.69
CA GLU A 107 23.34 -24.09 -1.18
C GLU A 107 23.18 -25.15 -0.08
N THR A 108 24.12 -25.18 0.89
CA THR A 108 24.03 -26.08 2.05
C THR A 108 22.82 -25.74 2.94
N GLN A 109 22.54 -24.45 3.15
CA GLN A 109 21.40 -24.00 3.93
C GLN A 109 20.09 -24.34 3.23
N ILE A 110 20.01 -24.16 1.91
CA ILE A 110 18.85 -24.52 1.09
C ILE A 110 18.58 -26.03 1.19
N THR A 111 19.61 -26.87 0.99
CA THR A 111 19.48 -28.34 1.08
C THR A 111 18.97 -28.77 2.45
N LYS A 112 19.51 -28.18 3.52
CA LYS A 112 19.06 -28.48 4.89
C LYS A 112 17.62 -28.04 5.12
N ALA A 113 17.21 -26.86 4.62
CA ALA A 113 15.84 -26.35 4.75
C ALA A 113 14.84 -27.27 4.01
N LEU A 114 15.14 -27.66 2.78
CA LEU A 114 14.29 -28.58 1.99
C LEU A 114 14.19 -29.96 2.63
N TYR A 115 15.31 -30.52 3.09
CA TYR A 115 15.31 -31.80 3.83
C TYR A 115 14.45 -31.75 5.08
N ASN A 116 14.58 -30.70 5.90
CA ASN A 116 13.76 -30.52 7.09
C ASN A 116 12.28 -30.36 6.75
N ALA A 117 11.95 -29.70 5.61
CA ALA A 117 10.58 -29.59 5.13
C ALA A 117 10.02 -30.97 4.75
N MET A 118 10.77 -31.80 4.00
CA MET A 118 10.36 -33.18 3.67
C MET A 118 10.15 -34.06 4.92
N CYS A 119 10.95 -33.82 5.98
CA CYS A 119 10.76 -34.50 7.27
C CYS A 119 9.56 -33.97 8.07
N GLY A 120 8.75 -33.06 7.54
CA GLY A 120 7.57 -32.51 8.19
C GLY A 120 7.86 -31.55 9.34
N ARG A 121 9.09 -31.03 9.44
CA ARG A 121 9.48 -30.06 10.48
C ARG A 121 8.90 -28.68 10.26
N TYR A 122 8.61 -28.31 9.01
CA TYR A 122 8.04 -27.01 8.66
C TYR A 122 6.63 -27.14 8.12
N LYS A 123 5.73 -26.31 8.61
CA LYS A 123 4.35 -26.19 8.12
C LYS A 123 4.24 -25.24 6.95
N ILE A 124 5.08 -24.20 6.93
CA ILE A 124 5.07 -23.15 5.92
C ILE A 124 6.51 -22.95 5.42
N VAL A 125 6.65 -22.94 4.10
CA VAL A 125 7.93 -22.67 3.42
C VAL A 125 7.73 -21.50 2.47
N TYR A 126 8.36 -20.37 2.76
CA TYR A 126 8.41 -19.23 1.85
C TYR A 126 9.48 -19.45 0.80
N VAL A 127 9.21 -19.11 -0.45
CA VAL A 127 10.15 -19.30 -1.55
C VAL A 127 10.15 -18.08 -2.49
N ALA A 128 11.33 -17.67 -2.92
CA ALA A 128 11.47 -16.64 -3.95
C ALA A 128 11.17 -17.25 -5.33
N PRO A 129 10.45 -16.53 -6.23
CA PRO A 129 10.01 -17.05 -7.51
C PRO A 129 11.17 -17.52 -8.41
N GLU A 130 12.37 -16.96 -8.26
CA GLU A 130 13.57 -17.34 -8.99
C GLU A 130 14.06 -18.77 -8.65
N ARG A 131 13.68 -19.29 -7.48
CA ARG A 131 14.08 -20.61 -6.99
C ARG A 131 13.16 -21.75 -7.42
N LEU A 132 11.97 -21.44 -7.97
CA LEU A 132 10.92 -22.42 -8.27
C LEU A 132 11.32 -23.47 -9.33
N GLU A 133 12.22 -23.13 -10.25
CA GLU A 133 12.67 -24.01 -11.34
C GLU A 133 14.04 -24.65 -11.07
N THR A 134 14.63 -24.46 -9.88
CA THR A 134 15.88 -25.15 -9.54
C THR A 134 15.64 -26.64 -9.32
N ASP A 135 16.57 -27.50 -9.79
CA ASP A 135 16.41 -28.96 -9.72
C ASP A 135 16.08 -29.45 -8.31
N ARG A 136 16.75 -28.91 -7.30
CA ARG A 136 16.52 -29.27 -5.91
C ARG A 136 15.13 -28.90 -5.41
N PHE A 137 14.61 -27.74 -5.82
CA PHE A 137 13.26 -27.33 -5.43
C PHE A 137 12.21 -28.18 -6.14
N LEU A 138 12.44 -28.53 -7.41
CA LEU A 138 11.58 -29.44 -8.16
C LEU A 138 11.58 -30.84 -7.56
N GLU A 139 12.74 -31.37 -7.17
CA GLU A 139 12.85 -32.64 -6.46
C GLU A 139 12.07 -32.62 -5.13
N PHE A 140 12.18 -31.54 -4.37
CA PHE A 140 11.39 -31.33 -3.15
C PHE A 140 9.88 -31.37 -3.45
N VAL A 141 9.43 -30.63 -4.46
CA VAL A 141 8.00 -30.55 -4.83
C VAL A 141 7.44 -31.92 -5.24
N MET A 142 8.24 -32.74 -5.94
CA MET A 142 7.81 -34.07 -6.39
C MET A 142 7.71 -35.11 -5.26
N ASN A 143 8.44 -34.91 -4.15
CA ASN A 143 8.53 -35.87 -3.06
C ASN A 143 7.82 -35.40 -1.75
N ALA A 144 7.48 -34.13 -1.63
CA ALA A 144 6.83 -33.61 -0.43
C ALA A 144 5.29 -33.63 -0.54
N ASP A 145 4.61 -33.83 0.59
CA ASP A 145 3.15 -33.65 0.66
C ASP A 145 2.82 -32.15 0.76
N ILE A 146 2.52 -31.54 -0.39
CA ILE A 146 2.19 -30.11 -0.47
C ILE A 146 0.67 -29.96 -0.61
N SER A 147 0.05 -29.39 0.44
CA SER A 147 -1.40 -29.21 0.50
C SER A 147 -1.86 -27.92 -0.17
N MET A 148 -1.04 -26.87 -0.14
CA MET A 148 -1.41 -25.56 -0.67
C MET A 148 -0.20 -24.81 -1.23
N ILE A 149 -0.43 -24.08 -2.33
CA ILE A 149 0.46 -23.01 -2.83
C ILE A 149 -0.23 -21.67 -2.63
N THR A 150 0.47 -20.76 -1.97
CA THR A 150 0.03 -19.37 -1.80
C THR A 150 0.90 -18.45 -2.64
N VAL A 151 0.28 -17.59 -3.43
CA VAL A 151 0.96 -16.55 -4.22
C VAL A 151 0.72 -15.21 -3.54
N ASP A 152 1.73 -14.72 -2.85
CA ASP A 152 1.69 -13.39 -2.23
C ASP A 152 2.09 -12.33 -3.26
N GLU A 153 1.54 -11.12 -3.12
CA GLU A 153 1.67 -10.02 -4.08
C GLU A 153 1.37 -10.49 -5.52
N ALA A 154 0.25 -11.21 -5.68
CA ALA A 154 -0.13 -11.87 -6.93
C ALA A 154 -0.25 -10.93 -8.14
N HIS A 155 -0.37 -9.59 -7.92
CA HIS A 155 -0.34 -8.59 -8.99
C HIS A 155 0.97 -8.61 -9.79
N CYS A 156 2.06 -9.15 -9.22
CA CYS A 156 3.34 -9.29 -9.92
C CYS A 156 3.30 -10.23 -11.13
N ILE A 157 2.24 -11.04 -11.30
CA ILE A 157 2.10 -11.95 -12.45
C ILE A 157 1.57 -11.25 -13.70
N SER A 158 0.90 -10.11 -13.55
CA SER A 158 0.23 -9.38 -14.63
C SER A 158 1.11 -8.27 -15.20
N GLN A 159 1.22 -8.19 -16.53
CA GLN A 159 1.88 -7.07 -17.22
C GLN A 159 1.14 -5.74 -17.01
N TRP A 160 -0.11 -5.79 -16.59
CA TRP A 160 -0.92 -4.62 -16.22
C TRP A 160 -0.75 -4.25 -14.74
N GLY A 161 -0.02 -5.05 -13.95
CA GLY A 161 0.31 -4.78 -12.56
C GLY A 161 1.42 -3.71 -12.41
N GLN A 162 1.49 -3.04 -11.28
CA GLN A 162 2.49 -1.99 -11.01
C GLN A 162 3.93 -2.51 -10.86
N ASP A 163 4.11 -3.79 -10.54
CA ASP A 163 5.41 -4.46 -10.32
C ASP A 163 5.44 -5.83 -11.03
N PHE A 164 5.29 -5.82 -12.35
CA PHE A 164 5.36 -7.05 -13.12
C PHE A 164 6.72 -7.71 -13.02
N ARG A 165 6.73 -9.02 -12.72
CA ARG A 165 7.93 -9.85 -12.58
C ARG A 165 7.82 -11.11 -13.43
N PRO A 166 8.63 -11.26 -14.50
CA PRO A 166 8.63 -12.47 -15.34
C PRO A 166 8.82 -13.75 -14.55
N SER A 167 9.60 -13.70 -13.45
CA SER A 167 9.81 -14.85 -12.57
C SER A 167 8.52 -15.42 -11.95
N TYR A 168 7.45 -14.61 -11.83
CA TYR A 168 6.14 -15.09 -11.35
C TYR A 168 5.44 -16.03 -12.33
N LEU A 169 5.75 -15.96 -13.63
CA LEU A 169 5.22 -16.90 -14.62
C LEU A 169 5.70 -18.32 -14.36
N LYS A 170 6.83 -18.51 -13.68
CA LYS A 170 7.34 -19.81 -13.25
C LYS A 170 6.40 -20.55 -12.29
N ILE A 171 5.56 -19.81 -11.55
CA ILE A 171 4.56 -20.40 -10.65
C ILE A 171 3.58 -21.28 -11.43
N VAL A 172 3.18 -20.85 -12.62
CA VAL A 172 2.27 -21.62 -13.50
C VAL A 172 2.89 -22.96 -13.90
N ASN A 173 4.17 -22.93 -14.29
CA ASN A 173 4.92 -24.14 -14.64
C ASN A 173 5.05 -25.09 -13.44
N LEU A 174 5.29 -24.53 -12.25
CA LEU A 174 5.36 -25.30 -11.02
C LEU A 174 4.02 -25.99 -10.72
N ILE A 175 2.89 -25.25 -10.76
CA ILE A 175 1.55 -25.80 -10.49
C ILE A 175 1.25 -27.01 -11.42
N LYS A 176 1.64 -26.94 -12.68
CA LYS A 176 1.44 -28.03 -13.66
C LYS A 176 2.27 -29.28 -13.37
N ARG A 177 3.35 -29.18 -12.60
CA ARG A 177 4.26 -30.31 -12.29
C ARG A 177 3.84 -31.14 -11.09
N PHE A 178 2.90 -30.67 -10.26
CA PHE A 178 2.44 -31.43 -9.11
C PHE A 178 1.70 -32.71 -9.55
N PRO A 179 2.04 -33.87 -8.97
CA PRO A 179 1.30 -35.11 -9.23
C PRO A 179 -0.17 -35.04 -8.85
N LYS A 180 -0.44 -34.31 -7.75
CA LYS A 180 -1.77 -33.95 -7.31
C LYS A 180 -1.77 -32.42 -7.12
N ARG A 181 -2.61 -31.73 -7.87
CA ARG A 181 -2.70 -30.28 -7.80
C ARG A 181 -3.08 -29.83 -6.37
N PRO A 182 -2.26 -29.02 -5.72
CA PRO A 182 -2.60 -28.44 -4.43
C PRO A 182 -3.66 -27.32 -4.58
N VAL A 183 -4.24 -26.88 -3.47
CA VAL A 183 -5.06 -25.68 -3.44
C VAL A 183 -4.19 -24.47 -3.80
N VAL A 184 -4.65 -23.61 -4.69
CA VAL A 184 -3.94 -22.38 -5.08
C VAL A 184 -4.66 -21.19 -4.47
N SER A 185 -3.94 -20.45 -3.65
CA SER A 185 -4.43 -19.20 -3.05
C SER A 185 -3.58 -18.02 -3.49
N ALA A 186 -4.21 -16.97 -4.01
CA ALA A 186 -3.54 -15.78 -4.50
C ALA A 186 -3.99 -14.56 -3.68
N PHE A 187 -3.04 -13.73 -3.25
CA PHE A 187 -3.32 -12.55 -2.45
C PHE A 187 -2.61 -11.33 -3.00
N THR A 188 -3.31 -10.20 -3.00
CA THR A 188 -2.73 -8.89 -3.31
C THR A 188 -3.44 -7.77 -2.54
N ALA A 189 -2.75 -6.64 -2.36
CA ALA A 189 -3.37 -5.45 -1.79
C ALA A 189 -4.03 -4.57 -2.85
N THR A 190 -3.57 -4.65 -4.09
CA THR A 190 -3.94 -3.76 -5.18
C THR A 190 -4.18 -4.58 -6.45
N ALA A 191 -5.37 -4.51 -6.99
CA ALA A 191 -5.68 -5.06 -8.31
C ALA A 191 -6.84 -4.27 -8.92
N THR A 192 -6.62 -3.74 -10.11
CA THR A 192 -7.69 -3.27 -10.98
C THR A 192 -8.46 -4.46 -11.55
N GLN A 193 -9.59 -4.23 -12.20
CA GLN A 193 -10.39 -5.31 -12.79
C GLN A 193 -9.56 -6.15 -13.78
N THR A 194 -8.77 -5.50 -14.64
CA THR A 194 -7.87 -6.19 -15.60
C THR A 194 -6.84 -7.06 -14.90
N VAL A 195 -6.17 -6.54 -13.86
CA VAL A 195 -5.18 -7.32 -13.08
C VAL A 195 -5.82 -8.52 -12.39
N LYS A 196 -7.04 -8.36 -11.87
CA LYS A 196 -7.82 -9.44 -11.26
C LYS A 196 -8.11 -10.59 -12.24
N GLU A 197 -8.53 -10.24 -13.44
CA GLU A 197 -8.81 -11.21 -14.52
C GLU A 197 -7.53 -11.92 -14.96
N ASP A 198 -6.43 -11.19 -15.12
CA ASP A 198 -5.12 -11.75 -15.44
C ASP A 198 -4.64 -12.75 -14.39
N ILE A 199 -4.72 -12.39 -13.10
CA ILE A 199 -4.31 -13.30 -12.01
C ILE A 199 -5.07 -14.63 -12.12
N GLN A 200 -6.38 -14.58 -12.30
CA GLN A 200 -7.21 -15.79 -12.39
C GLN A 200 -6.85 -16.64 -13.62
N CYS A 201 -6.71 -15.99 -14.77
CA CYS A 201 -6.41 -16.65 -16.04
C CYS A 201 -4.99 -17.25 -16.04
N ILE A 202 -3.98 -16.45 -15.70
CA ILE A 202 -2.57 -16.84 -15.79
C ILE A 202 -2.26 -17.93 -14.76
N LEU A 203 -2.69 -17.80 -13.49
CA LEU A 203 -2.51 -18.86 -12.48
C LEU A 203 -3.35 -20.10 -12.74
N GLY A 204 -4.32 -20.06 -13.64
CA GLY A 204 -5.24 -21.14 -13.91
C GLY A 204 -6.05 -21.55 -12.68
N LEU A 205 -6.60 -20.55 -11.95
CA LEU A 205 -7.41 -20.80 -10.77
C LEU A 205 -8.69 -21.52 -11.14
N GLN A 206 -9.03 -22.60 -10.41
CA GLN A 206 -10.18 -23.44 -10.67
C GLN A 206 -11.37 -23.05 -9.80
N ASN A 207 -12.42 -22.48 -10.41
CA ASN A 207 -13.62 -21.99 -9.73
C ASN A 207 -13.29 -21.24 -8.43
N PRO A 208 -12.43 -20.19 -8.47
CA PRO A 208 -11.93 -19.59 -7.28
C PRO A 208 -13.01 -18.83 -6.50
N GLU A 209 -12.94 -18.92 -5.18
CA GLU A 209 -13.61 -17.93 -4.32
C GLU A 209 -12.88 -16.60 -4.45
N VAL A 210 -13.54 -15.58 -4.99
CA VAL A 210 -12.97 -14.24 -5.14
C VAL A 210 -13.53 -13.34 -4.06
N LEU A 211 -12.66 -12.83 -3.20
CA LEU A 211 -13.03 -11.87 -2.17
C LEU A 211 -12.32 -10.55 -2.36
N ILE A 212 -13.09 -9.49 -2.40
CA ILE A 212 -12.62 -8.11 -2.35
C ILE A 212 -13.19 -7.51 -1.06
N THR A 213 -12.33 -7.22 -0.07
CA THR A 213 -12.78 -6.67 1.23
C THR A 213 -12.97 -5.15 1.21
N GLY A 214 -12.85 -4.54 0.02
CA GLY A 214 -12.90 -3.10 -0.16
C GLY A 214 -11.53 -2.44 0.00
N PHE A 215 -11.41 -1.25 -0.60
CA PHE A 215 -10.21 -0.42 -0.56
C PHE A 215 -10.34 0.76 0.41
N ASP A 216 -11.53 0.96 1.00
CA ASP A 216 -11.78 2.10 1.87
C ASP A 216 -11.12 1.95 3.25
N ARG A 217 -10.06 2.72 3.47
CA ARG A 217 -9.37 2.86 4.75
C ARG A 217 -9.91 4.11 5.47
N LYS A 218 -11.04 3.97 6.15
CA LYS A 218 -11.79 5.08 6.79
C LYS A 218 -10.99 5.88 7.81
N ASN A 219 -9.97 5.27 8.42
CA ASN A 219 -9.10 5.90 9.40
C ASN A 219 -7.98 6.74 8.81
N LEU A 220 -7.76 6.70 7.48
CA LEU A 220 -6.73 7.49 6.82
C LEU A 220 -7.31 8.81 6.32
N TYR A 221 -6.63 9.91 6.61
CA TYR A 221 -6.88 11.22 6.01
C TYR A 221 -5.95 11.40 4.80
N PHE A 222 -6.49 11.85 3.67
CA PHE A 222 -5.72 12.07 2.44
C PHE A 222 -5.69 13.54 2.08
N GLU A 223 -4.49 14.07 1.80
CA GLU A 223 -4.32 15.45 1.36
C GLU A 223 -3.25 15.57 0.28
N VAL A 224 -3.48 16.42 -0.73
CA VAL A 224 -2.49 16.81 -1.73
C VAL A 224 -2.15 18.28 -1.54
N ARG A 225 -0.86 18.58 -1.28
CA ARG A 225 -0.35 19.95 -1.12
C ARG A 225 0.50 20.36 -2.32
N LYS A 226 0.16 21.47 -2.92
CA LYS A 226 0.90 22.10 -4.02
C LYS A 226 1.71 23.27 -3.45
N THR A 227 2.95 23.02 -3.03
CA THR A 227 3.83 24.01 -2.41
C THR A 227 5.22 24.02 -3.02
N LYS A 228 5.88 25.17 -2.98
CA LYS A 228 7.31 25.31 -3.31
C LYS A 228 8.21 25.19 -2.08
N GLN A 229 7.64 25.19 -0.88
CA GLN A 229 8.34 25.21 0.41
C GLN A 229 8.16 23.86 1.15
N LYS A 230 8.34 22.74 0.45
CA LYS A 230 8.12 21.39 1.00
C LYS A 230 8.85 21.17 2.33
N ASP A 231 10.11 21.58 2.40
CA ASP A 231 10.96 21.36 3.58
C ASP A 231 10.42 22.09 4.81
N ALA A 232 10.00 23.35 4.65
CA ALA A 232 9.44 24.15 5.75
C ALA A 232 8.10 23.56 6.24
N GLU A 233 7.22 23.14 5.32
CA GLU A 233 5.94 22.52 5.67
C GLU A 233 6.11 21.17 6.37
N ILE A 234 7.12 20.37 5.96
CA ILE A 234 7.43 19.10 6.63
C ILE A 234 7.94 19.35 8.05
N LEU A 235 8.82 20.33 8.25
CA LEU A 235 9.32 20.67 9.60
C LEU A 235 8.20 21.16 10.51
N ASP A 236 7.32 22.06 10.03
CA ASP A 236 6.14 22.52 10.78
C ASP A 236 5.18 21.36 11.10
N TYR A 237 4.98 20.46 10.15
CA TYR A 237 4.17 19.26 10.36
C TYR A 237 4.75 18.37 11.47
N LEU A 238 6.04 18.07 11.42
CA LEU A 238 6.71 17.19 12.39
C LEU A 238 6.79 17.80 13.79
N GLU A 239 6.88 19.13 13.90
CA GLU A 239 6.80 19.81 15.20
C GLU A 239 5.42 19.64 15.85
N LYS A 240 4.34 19.69 15.07
CA LYS A 240 2.97 19.45 15.52
C LYS A 240 2.70 18.00 15.89
N HIS A 241 3.46 17.05 15.28
CA HIS A 241 3.32 15.59 15.46
C HIS A 241 4.50 15.00 16.24
N LYS A 242 5.06 15.77 17.19
CA LYS A 242 6.21 15.34 17.98
C LYS A 242 5.91 14.08 18.77
N GLY A 243 6.83 13.09 18.68
CA GLY A 243 6.69 11.79 19.35
C GLY A 243 5.80 10.78 18.61
N GLU A 244 5.30 11.10 17.43
CA GLU A 244 4.56 10.19 16.56
C GLU A 244 5.49 9.57 15.51
N SER A 245 5.32 8.27 15.23
CA SER A 245 6.10 7.59 14.19
C SER A 245 5.55 7.85 12.80
N GLY A 246 6.43 8.14 11.84
CA GLY A 246 6.02 8.38 10.46
C GLY A 246 7.05 8.00 9.40
N ILE A 247 6.60 7.95 8.16
CA ILE A 247 7.41 7.62 6.99
C ILE A 247 7.38 8.79 6.02
N ILE A 248 8.53 9.16 5.46
CA ILE A 248 8.63 10.15 4.38
C ILE A 248 9.16 9.44 3.13
N TYR A 249 8.33 9.34 2.09
CA TYR A 249 8.71 8.75 0.82
C TYR A 249 9.27 9.79 -0.15
N CYS A 250 10.40 9.45 -0.79
CA CYS A 250 11.06 10.25 -1.82
C CYS A 250 11.28 9.42 -3.09
N SER A 251 11.16 10.04 -4.26
CA SER A 251 11.35 9.35 -5.55
C SER A 251 12.80 9.01 -5.86
N THR A 252 13.77 9.71 -5.26
CA THR A 252 15.21 9.52 -5.55
C THR A 252 16.04 9.34 -4.29
N ARG A 253 17.16 8.61 -4.40
CA ARG A 253 18.15 8.45 -3.31
C ARG A 253 18.65 9.80 -2.81
N LYS A 254 18.96 10.72 -3.73
CA LYS A 254 19.41 12.08 -3.41
C LYS A 254 18.41 12.85 -2.55
N ASN A 255 17.11 12.75 -2.86
CA ASN A 255 16.07 13.39 -2.05
C ASN A 255 15.98 12.76 -0.66
N VAL A 256 16.13 11.43 -0.54
CA VAL A 256 16.19 10.75 0.77
C VAL A 256 17.31 11.32 1.61
N ASP A 257 18.53 11.40 1.05
CA ASP A 257 19.69 11.92 1.77
C ASP A 257 19.50 13.38 2.18
N ASN A 258 19.00 14.23 1.29
CA ASN A 258 18.75 15.65 1.56
C ASN A 258 17.73 15.85 2.68
N VAL A 259 16.58 15.18 2.60
CA VAL A 259 15.52 15.27 3.62
C VAL A 259 16.01 14.70 4.95
N TYR A 260 16.72 13.57 4.95
CA TYR A 260 17.34 13.02 6.16
C TYR A 260 18.29 14.02 6.83
N LEU A 261 19.20 14.65 6.08
CA LEU A 261 20.14 15.63 6.60
C LEU A 261 19.41 16.88 7.15
N MET A 262 18.36 17.34 6.47
CA MET A 262 17.51 18.43 6.92
C MET A 262 16.86 18.11 8.28
N LEU A 263 16.29 16.89 8.44
CA LEU A 263 15.67 16.46 9.71
C LEU A 263 16.71 16.37 10.84
N ARG A 264 17.87 15.78 10.58
CA ARG A 264 18.97 15.66 11.57
C ARG A 264 19.49 17.03 12.01
N LYS A 265 19.62 17.99 11.08
CA LYS A 265 20.01 19.38 11.39
C LYS A 265 19.01 20.05 12.32
N ASN A 266 17.73 19.72 12.19
CA ASN A 266 16.66 20.23 13.06
C ASN A 266 16.42 19.36 14.31
N ARG A 267 17.37 18.48 14.68
CA ARG A 267 17.35 17.62 15.87
C ARG A 267 16.16 16.64 15.91
N ILE A 268 15.63 16.26 14.76
CA ILE A 268 14.60 15.24 14.65
C ILE A 268 15.30 13.87 14.54
N ALA A 269 14.87 12.91 15.38
CA ALA A 269 15.38 11.55 15.34
C ALA A 269 14.89 10.86 14.05
N ALA A 270 15.75 10.77 13.05
CA ALA A 270 15.43 10.23 11.74
C ALA A 270 16.42 9.16 11.32
N ALA A 271 15.91 8.16 10.58
CA ALA A 271 16.66 7.14 9.85
C ALA A 271 16.45 7.33 8.34
N ARG A 272 17.30 6.71 7.50
CA ARG A 272 17.16 6.76 6.04
C ARG A 272 17.27 5.37 5.42
N TYR A 273 16.54 5.13 4.32
CA TYR A 273 16.54 3.83 3.68
C TYR A 273 16.42 3.95 2.15
N HIS A 274 17.41 3.45 1.42
CA HIS A 274 17.38 3.32 -0.05
C HIS A 274 18.37 2.26 -0.52
N ALA A 275 18.19 1.75 -1.73
CA ALA A 275 19.01 0.68 -2.30
C ALA A 275 20.51 1.03 -2.52
N GLY A 276 20.90 2.29 -2.40
CA GLY A 276 22.30 2.72 -2.48
C GLY A 276 23.08 2.61 -1.18
N LEU A 277 22.42 2.29 -0.06
CA LEU A 277 23.06 2.00 1.23
C LEU A 277 23.53 0.55 1.27
N ASP A 278 24.60 0.29 2.04
CA ASP A 278 25.02 -1.08 2.35
C ASP A 278 23.96 -1.83 3.17
N ASN A 279 24.10 -3.15 3.23
CA ASN A 279 23.11 -4.01 3.90
C ASN A 279 23.02 -3.75 5.40
N ASP A 280 24.13 -3.48 6.06
CA ASP A 280 24.19 -3.28 7.51
C ASP A 280 23.53 -1.95 7.88
N THR A 281 23.86 -0.87 7.18
CA THR A 281 23.20 0.43 7.36
C THR A 281 21.71 0.36 7.09
N ARG A 282 21.25 -0.39 6.06
CA ARG A 282 19.83 -0.58 5.78
C ARG A 282 19.12 -1.30 6.94
N LYS A 283 19.74 -2.37 7.44
CA LYS A 283 19.21 -3.15 8.56
C LYS A 283 19.14 -2.30 9.82
N GLU A 284 20.19 -1.58 10.17
CA GLU A 284 20.25 -0.69 11.33
C GLU A 284 19.16 0.42 11.24
N SER A 285 19.04 1.07 10.09
CA SER A 285 18.02 2.10 9.85
C SER A 285 16.59 1.56 9.98
N GLN A 286 16.35 0.35 9.49
CA GLN A 286 15.06 -0.33 9.63
C GLN A 286 14.78 -0.67 11.08
N GLU A 287 15.77 -1.21 11.81
CA GLU A 287 15.66 -1.52 13.23
C GLU A 287 15.43 -0.24 14.05
N ASP A 288 16.15 0.84 13.79
CA ASP A 288 15.96 2.12 14.49
C ASP A 288 14.52 2.63 14.38
N PHE A 289 13.91 2.50 13.21
CA PHE A 289 12.51 2.87 13.01
C PHE A 289 11.54 1.88 13.67
N ILE A 290 11.80 0.58 13.55
CA ILE A 290 10.94 -0.47 14.12
C ILE A 290 10.95 -0.43 15.65
N TYR A 291 12.13 -0.17 16.26
CA TYR A 291 12.30 -0.13 17.72
C TYR A 291 12.05 1.26 18.34
N ASP A 292 11.45 2.19 17.59
CA ASP A 292 11.15 3.56 18.04
C ASP A 292 12.41 4.37 18.46
N ARG A 293 13.61 4.00 17.99
CA ARG A 293 14.83 4.80 18.15
C ARG A 293 14.87 5.98 17.18
N ALA A 294 14.28 5.83 16.00
CA ALA A 294 14.01 6.90 15.06
C ALA A 294 12.51 7.16 14.98
N GLN A 295 12.10 8.41 15.13
CA GLN A 295 10.71 8.85 14.98
C GLN A 295 10.25 8.76 13.53
N VAL A 296 11.12 9.16 12.61
CA VAL A 296 10.83 9.24 11.18
C VAL A 296 11.82 8.41 10.39
N ILE A 297 11.34 7.68 9.40
CA ILE A 297 12.20 7.10 8.37
C ILE A 297 11.97 7.80 7.05
N VAL A 298 13.06 8.24 6.40
CA VAL A 298 13.04 8.82 5.05
C VAL A 298 13.50 7.76 4.06
N ALA A 299 12.68 7.44 3.06
CA ALA A 299 12.97 6.30 2.23
C ALA A 299 12.51 6.44 0.77
N THR A 300 13.08 5.63 -0.12
CA THR A 300 12.48 5.34 -1.42
C THR A 300 11.44 4.22 -1.29
N ASN A 301 10.71 3.93 -2.37
CA ASN A 301 9.78 2.79 -2.46
C ASN A 301 10.41 1.43 -2.12
N ALA A 302 11.75 1.33 -2.13
CA ALA A 302 12.48 0.13 -1.66
C ALA A 302 12.23 -0.17 -0.17
N PHE A 303 11.86 0.84 0.62
CA PHE A 303 11.45 0.68 2.01
C PHE A 303 9.97 0.43 2.08
N GLY A 304 9.59 -0.66 2.67
CA GLY A 304 8.19 -0.82 3.02
C GLY A 304 7.56 -2.13 2.66
N MET A 305 7.97 -2.82 1.61
CA MET A 305 7.50 -4.17 1.37
C MET A 305 8.09 -5.09 2.48
N GLY A 306 7.23 -5.48 3.45
CA GLY A 306 7.64 -6.29 4.61
C GLY A 306 7.61 -5.60 5.97
N ILE A 307 7.42 -4.29 6.05
CA ILE A 307 7.36 -3.59 7.33
C ILE A 307 5.95 -3.67 7.90
N ASP A 308 5.83 -4.27 9.06
CA ASP A 308 4.55 -4.41 9.78
C ASP A 308 4.50 -3.60 11.09
N LYS A 309 5.02 -2.38 11.06
CA LYS A 309 4.87 -1.43 12.18
C LYS A 309 3.46 -0.88 12.18
N SER A 310 2.70 -1.20 13.23
CA SER A 310 1.26 -0.89 13.31
C SER A 310 0.95 0.56 13.68
N ASN A 311 1.84 1.21 14.43
CA ASN A 311 1.64 2.54 15.02
C ASN A 311 2.22 3.70 14.19
N VAL A 312 2.27 3.58 12.87
CA VAL A 312 2.65 4.69 11.97
C VAL A 312 1.49 5.68 11.89
N ARG A 313 1.72 6.92 12.36
CA ARG A 313 0.67 7.96 12.44
C ARG A 313 0.58 8.82 11.19
N PHE A 314 1.66 8.90 10.42
CA PHE A 314 1.64 9.65 9.16
C PHE A 314 2.54 9.03 8.11
N VAL A 315 2.13 9.22 6.85
CA VAL A 315 2.95 8.96 5.67
C VAL A 315 2.97 10.25 4.83
N LEU A 316 4.16 10.80 4.66
CA LEU A 316 4.39 11.99 3.84
C LEU A 316 5.06 11.57 2.53
N HIS A 317 4.52 11.98 1.40
CA HIS A 317 5.16 11.82 0.11
C HIS A 317 5.83 13.14 -0.29
N TYR A 318 7.16 13.20 -0.16
CA TYR A 318 7.96 14.36 -0.59
C TYR A 318 7.85 14.60 -2.09
N ASN A 319 7.74 13.53 -2.86
CA ASN A 319 7.47 13.54 -4.29
C ASN A 319 6.22 12.70 -4.59
N MET A 320 5.55 13.01 -5.70
CA MET A 320 4.45 12.19 -6.21
C MET A 320 4.94 10.77 -6.53
N PRO A 321 4.26 9.70 -6.10
CA PRO A 321 4.53 8.32 -6.55
C PRO A 321 4.28 8.12 -8.04
N ALA A 322 4.83 7.05 -8.61
CA ALA A 322 4.71 6.77 -10.05
C ALA A 322 3.27 6.39 -10.47
N CYS A 323 2.48 5.81 -9.57
CA CYS A 323 1.11 5.37 -9.83
C CYS A 323 0.26 5.35 -8.55
N ILE A 324 -1.05 5.23 -8.73
CA ILE A 324 -2.02 5.20 -7.61
C ILE A 324 -1.83 3.96 -6.75
N GLU A 325 -1.50 2.83 -7.34
CA GLU A 325 -1.25 1.57 -6.62
C GLU A 325 -0.08 1.71 -5.65
N ASN A 326 1.04 2.30 -6.09
CA ASN A 326 2.18 2.56 -5.22
C ASN A 326 1.79 3.53 -4.10
N TYR A 327 1.10 4.62 -4.45
CA TYR A 327 0.60 5.57 -3.45
C TYR A 327 -0.29 4.89 -2.42
N TYR A 328 -1.23 4.06 -2.86
CA TYR A 328 -2.14 3.32 -1.97
C TYR A 328 -1.40 2.34 -1.05
N GLN A 329 -0.42 1.60 -1.58
CA GLN A 329 0.39 0.67 -0.79
C GLN A 329 1.28 1.39 0.23
N GLU A 330 1.90 2.52 -0.15
CA GLU A 330 2.75 3.33 0.70
C GLU A 330 1.94 4.07 1.77
N ALA A 331 0.86 4.75 1.40
CA ALA A 331 -0.07 5.39 2.31
C ALA A 331 -0.75 4.39 3.26
N GLY A 332 -1.06 3.19 2.77
CA GLY A 332 -1.67 2.11 3.54
C GLY A 332 -0.83 1.56 4.67
N ARG A 333 0.44 2.00 4.81
CA ARG A 333 1.30 1.68 5.97
C ARG A 333 0.90 2.46 7.21
N ALA A 334 0.27 3.61 7.04
CA ALA A 334 -0.28 4.39 8.13
C ALA A 334 -1.49 3.70 8.77
N GLY A 335 -1.63 3.82 10.07
CA GLY A 335 -2.82 3.42 10.82
C GLY A 335 -3.22 1.94 10.65
N ARG A 336 -2.29 1.00 10.63
CA ARG A 336 -2.61 -0.44 10.54
C ARG A 336 -3.34 -0.98 11.76
N ASP A 337 -3.18 -0.32 12.89
CA ASP A 337 -3.92 -0.58 14.12
C ASP A 337 -5.37 -0.09 14.11
N GLY A 338 -5.78 0.62 13.04
CA GLY A 338 -7.10 1.20 12.88
C GLY A 338 -7.25 2.61 13.46
N GLU A 339 -6.21 3.12 14.12
CA GLU A 339 -6.19 4.49 14.64
C GLU A 339 -6.07 5.52 13.51
N PRO A 340 -6.56 6.75 13.71
CA PRO A 340 -6.44 7.83 12.76
C PRO A 340 -4.99 8.08 12.34
N ALA A 341 -4.76 8.24 11.05
CA ALA A 341 -3.45 8.54 10.50
C ALA A 341 -3.57 9.42 9.25
N GLU A 342 -2.53 10.16 8.95
CA GLU A 342 -2.52 11.16 7.88
C GLU A 342 -1.60 10.76 6.73
N CYS A 343 -2.10 10.93 5.50
CA CYS A 343 -1.37 10.67 4.26
C CYS A 343 -1.32 11.97 3.45
N ILE A 344 -0.18 12.66 3.49
CA ILE A 344 0.01 13.96 2.84
C ILE A 344 0.97 13.81 1.67
N LEU A 345 0.55 14.24 0.49
CA LEU A 345 1.34 14.20 -0.72
C LEU A 345 1.72 15.62 -1.16
N PHE A 346 3.01 15.89 -1.26
CA PHE A 346 3.55 17.14 -1.80
C PHE A 346 3.77 17.00 -3.30
N TYR A 347 2.87 17.59 -4.08
CA TYR A 347 2.92 17.51 -5.54
C TYR A 347 3.73 18.64 -6.18
N SER A 348 4.54 18.30 -7.16
CA SER A 348 5.19 19.24 -8.07
C SER A 348 5.11 18.70 -9.51
N PRO A 349 4.86 19.53 -10.52
CA PRO A 349 4.93 19.10 -11.92
C PRO A 349 6.28 18.48 -12.31
N GLN A 350 7.35 18.87 -11.65
CA GLN A 350 8.70 18.27 -11.83
C GLN A 350 8.72 16.77 -11.50
N ASP A 351 7.86 16.31 -10.59
CA ASP A 351 7.79 14.90 -10.21
C ASP A 351 7.35 14.02 -11.41
N VAL A 352 6.45 14.54 -12.26
CA VAL A 352 6.00 13.87 -13.50
C VAL A 352 7.18 13.66 -14.45
N VAL A 353 7.98 14.71 -14.69
CA VAL A 353 9.16 14.65 -15.56
C VAL A 353 10.19 13.62 -15.05
N ILE A 354 10.39 13.56 -13.73
CA ILE A 354 11.28 12.56 -13.13
C ILE A 354 10.77 11.15 -13.40
N HIS A 355 9.47 10.90 -13.23
CA HIS A 355 8.91 9.57 -13.48
C HIS A 355 8.92 9.20 -14.95
N GLU A 356 8.64 10.11 -15.86
CA GLU A 356 8.78 9.87 -17.31
C GLU A 356 10.20 9.45 -17.67
N PHE A 357 11.20 10.16 -17.15
CA PHE A 357 12.60 9.81 -17.35
C PHE A 357 12.92 8.41 -16.78
N LEU A 358 12.42 8.06 -15.59
CA LEU A 358 12.63 6.73 -14.99
C LEU A 358 11.95 5.62 -15.78
N ILE A 359 10.78 5.87 -16.38
CA ILE A 359 10.09 4.92 -17.24
C ILE A 359 10.92 4.66 -18.52
N GLU A 360 11.50 5.70 -19.11
CA GLU A 360 12.39 5.56 -20.28
C GLU A 360 13.65 4.74 -19.98
N GLN A 361 14.19 4.83 -18.77
CA GLN A 361 15.37 4.08 -18.36
C GLN A 361 15.10 2.59 -18.05
N LYS A 362 13.85 2.17 -17.81
CA LYS A 362 13.51 0.76 -17.54
C LYS A 362 13.91 -0.20 -18.68
N GLY A 363 14.03 0.29 -19.91
CA GLY A 363 14.39 -0.50 -21.10
C GLY A 363 15.80 -1.09 -21.13
N GLN A 364 16.64 -0.87 -20.12
CA GLN A 364 18.01 -1.39 -20.06
C GLN A 364 18.13 -2.78 -19.40
N ASN A 365 17.01 -3.37 -18.92
CA ASN A 365 16.99 -4.70 -18.29
C ASN A 365 16.84 -5.81 -19.34
N THR A 366 17.76 -6.77 -19.32
CA THR A 366 17.90 -7.87 -20.30
C THR A 366 16.86 -9.00 -20.18
N GLU A 367 15.92 -8.92 -19.25
CA GLU A 367 14.91 -9.97 -19.00
C GLU A 367 13.66 -9.88 -19.89
N PHE A 368 13.47 -8.76 -20.61
CA PHE A 368 12.28 -8.47 -21.41
C PHE A 368 12.61 -8.45 -22.91
N THR A 369 11.64 -8.87 -23.73
CA THR A 369 11.69 -8.59 -25.17
C THR A 369 11.39 -7.10 -25.45
N GLN A 370 11.74 -6.58 -26.63
CA GLN A 370 11.46 -5.19 -26.99
C GLN A 370 9.95 -4.91 -26.99
N ASP A 371 9.15 -5.86 -27.49
CA ASP A 371 7.70 -5.74 -27.54
C ASP A 371 7.09 -5.68 -26.11
N ASP A 372 7.60 -6.49 -25.17
CA ASP A 372 7.18 -6.44 -23.77
C ASP A 372 7.51 -5.08 -23.14
N LEU A 373 8.69 -4.53 -23.44
CA LEU A 373 9.12 -3.23 -22.93
C LEU A 373 8.23 -2.09 -23.41
N ASP A 374 7.81 -2.12 -24.66
CA ASP A 374 6.93 -1.10 -25.23
C ASP A 374 5.54 -1.14 -24.56
N VAL A 375 4.97 -2.32 -24.35
CA VAL A 375 3.70 -2.52 -23.62
C VAL A 375 3.80 -2.05 -22.18
N ILE A 376 4.87 -2.42 -21.47
CA ILE A 376 5.11 -2.01 -20.09
C ILE A 376 5.23 -0.49 -19.99
N ARG A 377 5.97 0.15 -20.93
CA ARG A 377 6.15 1.60 -20.99
C ARG A 377 4.84 2.34 -21.18
N GLU A 378 4.01 1.91 -22.14
CA GLU A 378 2.68 2.51 -22.36
C GLU A 378 1.80 2.41 -21.10
N ASN A 379 1.80 1.25 -20.45
CA ASN A 379 1.05 1.03 -19.22
C ASN A 379 1.57 1.91 -18.08
N ASP A 380 2.88 2.06 -17.93
CA ASP A 380 3.50 2.93 -16.93
C ASP A 380 3.12 4.41 -17.15
N ILE A 381 3.16 4.89 -18.40
CA ILE A 381 2.73 6.26 -18.73
C ILE A 381 1.24 6.45 -18.42
N ARG A 382 0.40 5.48 -18.76
CA ARG A 382 -1.04 5.53 -18.46
C ARG A 382 -1.29 5.63 -16.95
N ARG A 383 -0.60 4.82 -16.14
CA ARG A 383 -0.69 4.85 -14.69
C ARG A 383 -0.17 6.18 -14.10
N LEU A 384 0.95 6.68 -14.62
CA LEU A 384 1.51 7.98 -14.23
C LEU A 384 0.51 9.12 -14.47
N ASN A 385 -0.18 9.12 -15.61
CA ASN A 385 -1.21 10.10 -15.92
C ASN A 385 -2.39 10.03 -14.94
N LYS A 386 -2.84 8.82 -14.56
CA LYS A 386 -3.89 8.67 -13.53
C LYS A 386 -3.44 9.24 -12.17
N MET A 387 -2.18 9.03 -11.78
CA MET A 387 -1.62 9.61 -10.55
C MET A 387 -1.51 11.13 -10.64
N ARG A 388 -1.09 11.68 -11.79
CA ARG A 388 -1.07 13.11 -12.05
C ARG A 388 -2.48 13.73 -11.89
N PHE A 389 -3.50 13.05 -12.41
CA PHE A 389 -4.89 13.49 -12.26
C PHE A 389 -5.37 13.43 -10.82
N TYR A 390 -5.00 12.39 -10.07
CA TYR A 390 -5.27 12.32 -8.63
C TYR A 390 -4.68 13.55 -7.90
N CYS A 391 -3.47 13.97 -8.24
CA CYS A 391 -2.85 15.16 -7.66
C CYS A 391 -3.47 16.48 -8.13
N ALA A 392 -4.14 16.49 -9.28
CA ALA A 392 -4.75 17.69 -9.86
C ALA A 392 -6.21 17.88 -9.45
N THR A 393 -6.94 16.79 -9.23
CA THR A 393 -8.39 16.81 -8.97
C THR A 393 -8.77 17.66 -7.76
N LYS A 394 -9.97 18.23 -7.82
CA LYS A 394 -10.64 18.93 -6.70
C LYS A 394 -11.86 18.15 -6.19
N GLU A 395 -12.13 17.00 -6.79
CA GLU A 395 -13.11 16.06 -6.29
C GLU A 395 -12.58 15.32 -5.06
N CYS A 396 -13.42 14.53 -4.40
CA CYS A 396 -13.03 13.76 -3.24
C CYS A 396 -11.84 12.82 -3.56
N LEU A 397 -10.70 13.02 -2.88
CA LEU A 397 -9.49 12.21 -3.10
C LEU A 397 -9.71 10.73 -2.80
N ARG A 398 -10.52 10.42 -1.79
CA ARG A 398 -10.88 9.05 -1.42
C ARG A 398 -11.71 8.38 -2.50
N GLU A 399 -12.78 9.03 -2.96
CA GLU A 399 -13.65 8.50 -4.02
C GLU A 399 -12.90 8.30 -5.33
N TYR A 400 -12.00 9.20 -5.70
CA TYR A 400 -11.15 9.04 -6.86
C TYR A 400 -10.33 7.74 -6.77
N MET A 401 -9.72 7.48 -5.61
CA MET A 401 -8.91 6.28 -5.37
C MET A 401 -9.77 5.01 -5.37
N LEU A 402 -10.93 5.01 -4.72
CA LEU A 402 -11.86 3.89 -4.70
C LEU A 402 -12.37 3.55 -6.11
N ASN A 403 -12.77 4.56 -6.86
CA ASN A 403 -13.21 4.40 -8.26
C ASN A 403 -12.09 3.84 -9.16
N TYR A 404 -10.85 4.22 -8.91
CA TYR A 404 -9.69 3.68 -9.64
C TYR A 404 -9.57 2.17 -9.48
N PHE A 405 -9.86 1.64 -8.27
CA PHE A 405 -9.85 0.20 -7.98
C PHE A 405 -11.19 -0.49 -8.31
N GLY A 406 -12.16 0.23 -8.87
CA GLY A 406 -13.47 -0.33 -9.23
C GLY A 406 -14.46 -0.44 -8.08
N GLU A 407 -14.19 0.23 -6.95
CA GLU A 407 -15.11 0.34 -5.82
C GLU A 407 -15.92 1.63 -5.96
N TYR A 408 -17.07 1.54 -6.62
CA TYR A 408 -17.94 2.69 -6.84
C TYR A 408 -18.84 2.90 -5.62
N THR A 409 -18.77 4.09 -5.05
CA THR A 409 -19.66 4.48 -3.96
C THR A 409 -20.62 5.58 -4.46
N ASN A 410 -21.81 5.65 -3.87
CA ASN A 410 -22.77 6.73 -4.19
C ASN A 410 -22.46 8.04 -3.43
N ARG A 411 -21.29 8.12 -2.78
CA ARG A 411 -20.90 9.28 -1.98
C ARG A 411 -20.12 10.26 -2.87
N ARG A 412 -20.54 11.53 -2.84
CA ARG A 412 -19.77 12.60 -3.48
C ARG A 412 -18.63 13.11 -2.61
N GLU A 413 -18.74 12.97 -1.29
CA GLU A 413 -17.81 13.51 -0.30
C GLU A 413 -17.58 12.50 0.82
N CYS A 414 -16.30 12.33 1.22
CA CYS A 414 -15.95 11.42 2.31
C CYS A 414 -15.85 12.12 3.67
N GLY A 415 -15.83 13.46 3.72
CA GLY A 415 -15.63 14.26 4.93
C GLY A 415 -14.27 14.08 5.63
N ASN A 416 -13.35 13.31 5.03
CA ASN A 416 -12.04 12.97 5.61
C ASN A 416 -10.91 13.01 4.56
N CYS A 417 -10.88 14.07 3.74
CA CYS A 417 -9.77 14.36 2.83
C CYS A 417 -9.63 15.87 2.63
N GLY A 418 -8.46 16.30 2.16
CA GLY A 418 -8.15 17.71 1.96
C GLY A 418 -9.14 18.44 1.05
N ASN A 419 -9.61 17.79 0.00
CA ASN A 419 -10.56 18.38 -0.93
C ASN A 419 -11.98 18.51 -0.33
N CYS A 420 -12.46 17.53 0.44
CA CYS A 420 -13.76 17.64 1.10
C CYS A 420 -13.76 18.68 2.23
N ASN A 421 -12.60 18.90 2.87
CA ASN A 421 -12.46 19.88 3.96
C ASN A 421 -12.12 21.29 3.46
N ALA A 422 -11.82 21.45 2.16
CA ALA A 422 -11.58 22.75 1.56
C ALA A 422 -12.89 23.39 1.10
N SER A 423 -12.99 24.71 1.23
CA SER A 423 -14.08 25.46 0.61
C SER A 423 -13.75 25.74 -0.85
N PHE A 424 -14.63 25.32 -1.73
CA PHE A 424 -14.58 25.63 -3.16
C PHE A 424 -15.79 26.44 -3.55
N GLU A 425 -15.60 27.42 -4.44
CA GLU A 425 -16.68 28.05 -5.17
C GLU A 425 -16.94 27.24 -6.45
N GLU A 426 -18.18 26.94 -6.73
CA GLU A 426 -18.55 26.35 -8.02
C GLU A 426 -18.65 27.46 -9.06
N LYS A 427 -17.86 27.37 -10.11
CA LYS A 427 -17.76 28.40 -11.13
C LYS A 427 -18.14 27.81 -12.49
N ASP A 428 -19.15 28.38 -13.11
CA ASP A 428 -19.49 28.05 -14.48
C ASP A 428 -18.40 28.58 -15.42
N VAL A 429 -17.82 27.66 -16.19
CA VAL A 429 -16.74 27.92 -17.15
C VAL A 429 -17.09 27.42 -18.55
N THR A 430 -18.36 27.22 -18.83
CA THR A 430 -18.87 26.67 -20.10
C THR A 430 -18.33 27.44 -21.30
N VAL A 431 -18.34 28.78 -21.26
CA VAL A 431 -17.79 29.62 -22.31
C VAL A 431 -16.29 29.38 -22.49
N LEU A 432 -15.54 29.31 -21.39
CA LEU A 432 -14.09 29.05 -21.46
C LEU A 432 -13.77 27.67 -22.06
N CYS A 433 -14.60 26.66 -21.76
CA CYS A 433 -14.47 25.33 -22.33
C CYS A 433 -14.71 25.33 -23.83
N ARG A 434 -15.79 26.01 -24.28
CA ARG A 434 -16.13 26.13 -25.70
C ARG A 434 -15.04 26.86 -26.48
N ASP A 435 -14.54 27.96 -25.93
CA ASP A 435 -13.45 28.73 -26.56
C ASP A 435 -12.15 27.90 -26.64
N MET A 436 -11.86 27.11 -25.61
CA MET A 436 -10.70 26.20 -25.61
C MET A 436 -10.84 25.10 -26.67
N ILE A 437 -12.00 24.45 -26.75
CA ILE A 437 -12.30 23.45 -27.78
C ILE A 437 -12.20 24.06 -29.16
N ALA A 438 -12.76 25.25 -29.37
CA ALA A 438 -12.69 25.97 -30.64
C ALA A 438 -11.23 26.28 -31.05
N CYS A 439 -10.42 26.78 -30.11
CA CYS A 439 -9.00 27.06 -30.33
C CYS A 439 -8.19 25.81 -30.70
N ILE A 440 -8.43 24.69 -30.01
CA ILE A 440 -7.77 23.41 -30.30
C ILE A 440 -8.17 22.93 -31.70
N ARG A 441 -9.44 23.05 -32.08
CA ARG A 441 -9.97 22.69 -33.40
C ARG A 441 -9.37 23.57 -34.50
N GLU A 442 -9.40 24.89 -34.32
CA GLU A 442 -8.85 25.87 -35.27
C GLU A 442 -7.35 25.69 -35.50
N SER A 443 -6.62 25.34 -34.42
CA SER A 443 -5.19 25.08 -34.51
C SER A 443 -4.84 23.73 -35.17
N GLY A 444 -5.85 22.94 -35.59
CA GLY A 444 -5.66 21.62 -36.20
C GLY A 444 -5.09 20.60 -35.23
N GLN A 445 -5.29 20.77 -33.91
CA GLN A 445 -4.84 19.87 -32.87
C GLN A 445 -3.33 19.56 -32.91
N ARG A 446 -2.51 20.61 -33.15
CA ARG A 446 -1.05 20.49 -33.37
C ARG A 446 -0.20 21.01 -32.22
N TYR A 447 -0.81 21.65 -31.23
CA TYR A 447 -0.07 22.33 -30.18
C TYR A 447 -0.35 21.76 -28.79
N GLY A 448 0.63 21.90 -27.89
CA GLY A 448 0.47 21.62 -26.49
C GLY A 448 -0.25 22.75 -25.74
N MET A 449 -0.72 22.46 -24.54
CA MET A 449 -1.59 23.34 -23.74
C MET A 449 -1.04 24.76 -23.56
N GLY A 450 0.27 24.93 -23.36
CA GLY A 450 0.88 26.25 -23.19
C GLY A 450 0.73 27.16 -24.39
N VAL A 451 0.74 26.61 -25.64
CA VAL A 451 0.50 27.34 -26.87
C VAL A 451 -0.99 27.69 -27.01
N ILE A 452 -1.89 26.75 -26.73
CA ILE A 452 -3.35 26.97 -26.77
C ILE A 452 -3.74 28.11 -25.81
N MET A 453 -3.26 28.06 -24.54
CA MET A 453 -3.50 29.14 -23.59
C MET A 453 -2.92 30.49 -24.05
N GLY A 454 -1.73 30.46 -24.69
CA GLY A 454 -1.11 31.65 -25.24
C GLY A 454 -1.94 32.28 -26.40
N ILE A 455 -2.54 31.46 -27.26
CA ILE A 455 -3.45 31.92 -28.34
C ILE A 455 -4.69 32.57 -27.72
N LEU A 456 -5.38 31.86 -26.80
CA LEU A 456 -6.60 32.35 -26.16
C LEU A 456 -6.38 33.69 -25.44
N ARG A 457 -5.21 33.92 -24.84
CA ARG A 457 -4.86 35.15 -24.15
C ARG A 457 -4.34 36.26 -25.08
N GLY A 458 -4.09 35.95 -26.34
CA GLY A 458 -3.48 36.91 -27.28
C GLY A 458 -2.04 37.26 -26.92
N SER A 459 -1.28 36.28 -26.40
CA SER A 459 0.09 36.50 -25.92
C SER A 459 1.05 36.82 -27.07
N ASN A 460 1.87 37.86 -26.89
CA ASN A 460 2.77 38.38 -27.91
C ASN A 460 4.20 37.83 -27.79
N THR A 461 4.35 36.48 -27.74
CA THR A 461 5.66 35.81 -27.65
C THR A 461 6.28 35.55 -29.03
N ALA A 462 7.61 35.50 -29.10
CA ALA A 462 8.32 35.18 -30.35
C ALA A 462 7.88 33.82 -30.94
N LYS A 463 7.62 32.84 -30.09
CA LYS A 463 7.14 31.51 -30.46
C LYS A 463 5.75 31.56 -31.13
N LEU A 464 4.80 32.29 -30.55
CA LEU A 464 3.46 32.43 -31.14
C LEU A 464 3.49 33.20 -32.45
N LYS A 465 4.33 34.22 -32.55
CA LYS A 465 4.56 34.95 -33.80
C LYS A 465 5.09 34.02 -34.91
N SER A 466 6.05 33.15 -34.60
CA SER A 466 6.60 32.22 -35.62
C SER A 466 5.57 31.20 -36.12
N TYR A 467 4.56 30.89 -35.30
CA TYR A 467 3.46 29.99 -35.69
C TYR A 467 2.35 30.69 -36.52
N GLY A 468 2.37 32.02 -36.61
CA GLY A 468 1.39 32.78 -37.37
C GLY A 468 -0.04 32.71 -36.83
N VAL A 469 -0.19 32.42 -35.53
CA VAL A 469 -1.48 32.16 -34.87
C VAL A 469 -2.31 33.44 -34.60
N SER A 470 -1.73 34.61 -34.79
CA SER A 470 -2.44 35.90 -34.63
C SER A 470 -3.62 36.10 -35.59
N ARG A 471 -3.71 35.28 -36.64
CA ARG A 471 -4.82 35.25 -37.60
C ARG A 471 -5.99 34.36 -37.17
N TYR A 472 -5.86 33.61 -36.08
CA TYR A 472 -6.92 32.74 -35.60
C TYR A 472 -8.06 33.58 -35.01
N GLU A 473 -9.31 33.18 -35.24
CA GLU A 473 -10.49 33.82 -34.67
C GLU A 473 -10.47 33.74 -33.13
N THR A 474 -9.88 32.67 -32.60
CA THR A 474 -9.74 32.44 -31.17
C THR A 474 -8.58 33.23 -30.52
N PHE A 475 -7.79 33.99 -31.33
CA PHE A 475 -6.66 34.74 -30.78
C PHE A 475 -7.11 35.91 -29.91
N GLY A 476 -6.79 35.87 -28.62
CA GLY A 476 -7.07 36.95 -27.67
C GLY A 476 -8.51 37.00 -27.13
N ILE A 477 -9.41 36.08 -27.53
CA ILE A 477 -10.81 36.08 -27.04
C ILE A 477 -10.92 35.99 -25.53
N GLN A 478 -9.91 35.38 -24.87
CA GLN A 478 -9.82 35.24 -23.44
C GLN A 478 -8.68 36.08 -22.82
N SER A 479 -8.40 37.25 -23.39
CA SER A 479 -7.32 38.15 -22.93
C SER A 479 -7.44 38.61 -21.47
N LYS A 480 -8.67 38.69 -20.95
CA LYS A 480 -8.97 39.08 -19.57
C LYS A 480 -8.90 37.92 -18.59
N THR A 481 -8.87 36.70 -19.07
CA THR A 481 -8.84 35.49 -18.21
C THR A 481 -7.42 35.19 -17.74
N SER A 482 -7.26 34.92 -16.45
CA SER A 482 -5.95 34.58 -15.89
C SER A 482 -5.44 33.24 -16.45
N GLU A 483 -4.13 33.10 -16.55
CA GLU A 483 -3.50 31.83 -16.97
C GLU A 483 -3.87 30.68 -16.03
N ALA A 484 -3.99 30.98 -14.73
CA ALA A 484 -4.39 30.01 -13.72
C ALA A 484 -5.81 29.47 -13.95
N GLN A 485 -6.74 30.33 -14.39
CA GLN A 485 -8.11 29.91 -14.72
C GLN A 485 -8.14 29.03 -15.98
N LEU A 486 -7.47 29.44 -17.06
CA LEU A 486 -7.39 28.65 -18.28
C LEU A 486 -6.74 27.28 -18.03
N LYS A 487 -5.67 27.27 -17.20
CA LYS A 487 -5.01 26.05 -16.82
C LYS A 487 -5.92 25.13 -16.01
N ALA A 488 -6.69 25.66 -15.07
CA ALA A 488 -7.64 24.88 -14.28
C ALA A 488 -8.75 24.27 -15.14
N VAL A 489 -9.27 25.02 -16.11
CA VAL A 489 -10.26 24.51 -17.09
C VAL A 489 -9.65 23.40 -17.95
N ALA A 490 -8.44 23.60 -18.46
CA ALA A 490 -7.73 22.61 -19.24
C ALA A 490 -7.47 21.31 -18.47
N GLU A 491 -7.01 21.44 -17.22
CA GLU A 491 -6.78 20.29 -16.32
C GLU A 491 -8.10 19.53 -16.07
N GLU A 492 -9.22 20.22 -15.90
CA GLU A 492 -10.52 19.59 -15.66
C GLU A 492 -11.07 18.91 -16.94
N LEU A 493 -10.90 19.52 -18.12
CA LEU A 493 -11.27 18.90 -19.40
C LEU A 493 -10.46 17.62 -19.68
N LEU A 494 -9.16 17.64 -19.37
CA LEU A 494 -8.31 16.44 -19.46
C LEU A 494 -8.72 15.37 -18.43
N LEU A 495 -9.06 15.79 -17.20
CA LEU A 495 -9.48 14.90 -16.13
C LEU A 495 -10.76 14.15 -16.50
N LYS A 496 -11.74 14.86 -17.06
CA LYS A 496 -13.04 14.30 -17.46
C LYS A 496 -13.00 13.59 -18.82
N GLY A 497 -11.84 13.59 -19.50
CA GLY A 497 -11.65 12.88 -20.76
C GLY A 497 -12.15 13.60 -22.01
N TYR A 498 -12.58 14.86 -21.90
CA TYR A 498 -12.94 15.68 -23.08
C TYR A 498 -11.74 16.05 -23.95
N LEU A 499 -10.57 16.12 -23.33
CA LEU A 499 -9.29 16.31 -24.00
C LEU A 499 -8.36 15.15 -23.72
N THR A 500 -7.45 14.87 -24.64
CA THR A 500 -6.34 13.92 -24.46
C THR A 500 -5.01 14.58 -24.79
N GLU A 501 -3.92 14.09 -24.18
CA GLU A 501 -2.56 14.50 -24.51
C GLU A 501 -1.84 13.37 -25.24
N THR A 502 -1.04 13.70 -26.26
CA THR A 502 -0.15 12.71 -26.88
C THR A 502 0.92 12.27 -25.87
N PRO A 503 1.35 10.99 -25.90
CA PRO A 503 2.32 10.46 -24.92
C PRO A 503 3.77 10.92 -25.16
N ASP A 504 4.00 11.75 -26.19
CA ASP A 504 5.31 12.27 -26.54
C ASP A 504 5.72 13.50 -25.70
N ILE A 505 6.97 13.92 -25.85
CA ILE A 505 7.54 15.10 -25.15
C ILE A 505 6.82 16.41 -25.45
N TYR A 506 6.11 16.50 -26.59
CA TYR A 506 5.40 17.70 -27.00
C TYR A 506 4.03 17.85 -26.35
N ARG A 507 3.44 16.73 -25.84
CA ARG A 507 2.13 16.69 -25.18
C ARG A 507 1.08 17.50 -25.93
N ILE A 508 0.90 17.13 -27.19
CA ILE A 508 -0.07 17.80 -28.07
C ILE A 508 -1.47 17.49 -27.56
N ILE A 509 -2.29 18.53 -27.46
CA ILE A 509 -3.69 18.38 -27.04
C ILE A 509 -4.55 17.94 -28.19
N LYS A 510 -5.34 16.91 -27.96
CA LYS A 510 -6.33 16.36 -28.90
C LYS A 510 -7.72 16.45 -28.31
N LEU A 511 -8.71 16.64 -29.16
CA LEU A 511 -10.12 16.58 -28.78
C LEU A 511 -10.57 15.13 -28.76
N ASP A 512 -11.25 14.72 -27.67
CA ASP A 512 -12.01 13.48 -27.66
C ASP A 512 -13.40 13.70 -28.27
N LYS A 513 -14.05 12.61 -28.74
CA LYS A 513 -15.39 12.69 -29.34
C LYS A 513 -16.45 13.21 -28.36
N THR A 514 -16.27 12.97 -27.08
CA THR A 514 -17.15 13.42 -26.00
C THR A 514 -17.19 14.95 -25.86
N CYS A 515 -16.18 15.67 -26.38
CA CYS A 515 -16.17 17.13 -26.30
C CYS A 515 -17.34 17.78 -27.07
N GLU A 516 -17.98 17.10 -28.03
CA GLU A 516 -19.15 17.60 -28.76
C GLU A 516 -20.33 17.85 -27.81
N GLU A 517 -20.46 17.06 -26.75
CA GLU A 517 -21.50 17.24 -25.71
C GLU A 517 -21.44 18.61 -25.03
N LEU A 518 -20.24 19.21 -24.92
CA LEU A 518 -20.05 20.53 -24.33
C LEU A 518 -20.39 21.69 -25.28
N LEU A 519 -20.56 21.39 -26.56
CA LEU A 519 -20.93 22.40 -27.59
C LEU A 519 -22.45 22.54 -27.72
N ASP A 520 -23.24 21.62 -27.20
CA ASP A 520 -24.70 21.69 -27.24
C ASP A 520 -25.21 22.92 -26.49
N GLU A 521 -26.30 23.54 -26.97
CA GLU A 521 -26.84 24.79 -26.44
C GLU A 521 -27.25 24.70 -24.96
N GLY A 522 -27.64 23.53 -24.49
CA GLY A 522 -28.04 23.27 -23.08
C GLY A 522 -26.92 22.79 -22.17
N ALA A 523 -25.70 22.55 -22.70
CA ALA A 523 -24.60 22.03 -21.89
C ALA A 523 -24.03 23.09 -20.94
N SER A 524 -23.82 22.70 -19.68
CA SER A 524 -23.12 23.52 -18.68
C SER A 524 -21.92 22.76 -18.15
N PHE A 525 -20.80 23.48 -17.94
CA PHE A 525 -19.59 22.92 -17.37
C PHE A 525 -19.12 23.81 -16.24
N SER A 526 -19.21 23.26 -15.01
CA SER A 526 -18.76 23.93 -13.81
C SER A 526 -17.51 23.28 -13.26
N ILE A 527 -16.63 24.09 -12.70
CA ILE A 527 -15.43 23.64 -11.98
C ILE A 527 -15.45 24.12 -10.54
N ARG A 528 -14.92 23.31 -9.64
CA ARG A 528 -14.63 23.75 -8.26
C ARG A 528 -13.40 24.66 -8.27
N TRP A 529 -13.58 25.92 -7.91
CA TRP A 529 -12.53 26.92 -7.88
C TRP A 529 -12.18 27.30 -6.45
N SER A 530 -10.88 27.29 -6.10
CA SER A 530 -10.40 27.89 -4.86
C SER A 530 -9.39 28.97 -5.21
N GLU A 531 -9.66 30.22 -4.84
CA GLU A 531 -8.61 31.21 -4.72
C GLU A 531 -7.78 30.83 -3.49
N ARG A 532 -6.65 30.19 -3.70
CA ARG A 532 -5.65 29.99 -2.65
C ARG A 532 -5.01 31.34 -2.36
N THR A 533 -5.66 32.15 -1.54
CA THR A 533 -4.94 33.21 -0.80
C THR A 533 -3.95 32.50 0.10
N GLU A 534 -2.68 32.90 0.05
CA GLU A 534 -1.57 32.45 0.90
C GLU A 534 -1.84 32.61 2.42
N LYS A 535 -3.04 32.95 2.83
CA LYS A 535 -3.48 33.23 4.22
C LYS A 535 -4.34 32.16 4.88
N MET A 536 -4.59 31.00 4.27
CA MET A 536 -5.42 29.94 4.88
C MET A 536 -4.63 28.75 5.40
N ALA A 537 -3.45 28.96 5.97
CA ALA A 537 -2.78 27.97 6.81
C ALA A 537 -3.44 27.81 8.20
N GLU A 538 -4.55 28.49 8.50
CA GLU A 538 -5.22 28.47 9.80
C GLU A 538 -6.68 28.02 9.79
N ALA A 539 -7.22 27.54 8.67
CA ALA A 539 -8.56 26.94 8.71
C ALA A 539 -8.46 25.56 9.39
N LYS A 540 -8.83 25.59 10.64
CA LYS A 540 -9.05 24.48 11.58
C LYS A 540 -9.39 23.19 10.86
N VAL A 541 -8.53 22.18 11.04
CA VAL A 541 -8.87 20.76 10.98
C VAL A 541 -10.07 20.51 11.91
N LYS A 542 -11.27 20.69 11.39
CA LYS A 542 -12.49 20.25 12.05
C LYS A 542 -12.82 18.87 11.49
N THR A 543 -12.78 17.91 12.40
CA THR A 543 -13.13 16.48 12.28
C THR A 543 -12.02 15.54 11.85
N ALA A 544 -10.85 15.56 12.51
CA ALA A 544 -10.20 14.31 12.79
C ALA A 544 -11.15 13.49 13.70
N LYS A 545 -11.52 12.27 13.31
CA LYS A 545 -12.13 11.34 14.26
C LYS A 545 -11.24 11.32 15.48
N SER A 546 -11.83 11.49 16.69
CA SER A 546 -11.10 11.42 17.95
C SER A 546 -10.23 10.16 17.96
N ARG A 547 -8.96 10.31 18.33
CA ARG A 547 -8.05 9.16 18.55
C ARG A 547 -8.61 8.33 19.70
N ALA A 548 -8.37 7.02 19.70
CA ALA A 548 -8.79 6.19 20.84
C ALA A 548 -8.18 6.68 22.15
N THR A 549 -7.00 7.33 22.11
CA THR A 549 -6.40 8.02 23.26
C THR A 549 -7.18 9.27 23.70
N ASP A 550 -7.97 9.89 22.84
CA ASP A 550 -8.79 11.07 23.20
C ASP A 550 -10.04 10.67 24.01
N VAL A 551 -10.35 9.37 24.06
CA VAL A 551 -11.43 8.78 24.87
C VAL A 551 -10.93 8.41 26.27
N LEU A 552 -9.60 8.34 26.49
CA LEU A 552 -9.00 8.02 27.79
C LEU A 552 -9.14 9.19 28.75
N SER A 553 -9.54 8.91 29.98
CA SER A 553 -9.48 9.89 31.07
C SER A 553 -8.03 10.30 31.34
N PRO A 554 -7.77 11.44 32.00
CA PRO A 554 -6.40 11.85 32.35
C PRO A 554 -5.60 10.79 33.12
N LYS A 555 -6.25 10.02 33.99
CA LYS A 555 -5.63 8.90 34.72
C LYS A 555 -5.26 7.75 33.78
N GLN A 556 -6.18 7.37 32.87
CA GLN A 556 -5.93 6.31 31.88
C GLN A 556 -4.85 6.71 30.89
N LEU A 557 -4.75 7.98 30.51
CA LEU A 557 -3.70 8.50 29.65
C LEU A 557 -2.32 8.44 30.33
N ALA A 558 -2.26 8.75 31.62
CA ALA A 558 -1.03 8.59 32.42
C ALA A 558 -0.61 7.11 32.47
N LEU A 559 -1.55 6.20 32.76
CA LEU A 559 -1.31 4.76 32.77
C LEU A 559 -0.84 4.25 31.40
N PHE A 560 -1.48 4.70 30.32
CA PHE A 560 -1.05 4.37 28.94
C PHE A 560 0.42 4.74 28.72
N GLY A 561 0.86 5.91 29.19
CA GLY A 561 2.26 6.32 29.13
C GLY A 561 3.20 5.36 29.89
N VAL A 562 2.81 4.91 31.08
CA VAL A 562 3.59 3.98 31.90
C VAL A 562 3.66 2.60 31.24
N LEU A 563 2.54 2.06 30.74
CA LEU A 563 2.50 0.79 30.02
C LEU A 563 3.33 0.82 28.74
N LYS A 564 3.34 1.97 28.04
CA LYS A 564 4.20 2.16 26.86
C LYS A 564 5.69 2.13 27.21
N GLN A 565 6.07 2.67 28.36
CA GLN A 565 7.44 2.61 28.86
C GLN A 565 7.84 1.18 29.27
N LEU A 566 6.98 0.46 29.99
CA LEU A 566 7.21 -0.94 30.34
C LEU A 566 7.41 -1.78 29.08
N ARG A 567 6.54 -1.61 28.08
CA ARG A 567 6.66 -2.28 26.78
C ARG A 567 8.02 -2.01 26.12
N LEU A 568 8.48 -0.76 26.11
CA LEU A 568 9.79 -0.38 25.55
C LEU A 568 10.94 -1.05 26.29
N THR A 569 10.88 -1.16 27.62
CA THR A 569 11.89 -1.82 28.43
C THR A 569 11.96 -3.30 28.10
N LEU A 570 10.85 -4.02 28.15
CA LEU A 570 10.77 -5.45 27.81
C LEU A 570 11.19 -5.72 26.36
N ALA A 571 10.81 -4.83 25.43
CA ALA A 571 11.21 -4.94 24.04
C ALA A 571 12.72 -4.83 23.84
N ARG A 572 13.40 -3.97 24.60
CA ARG A 572 14.87 -3.83 24.59
C ARG A 572 15.55 -5.04 25.20
N GLU A 573 15.05 -5.56 26.30
CA GLU A 573 15.60 -6.74 26.97
C GLU A 573 15.54 -7.98 26.09
N GLU A 574 14.43 -8.18 25.36
CA GLU A 574 14.25 -9.31 24.47
C GLU A 574 14.70 -9.06 23.02
N ASN A 575 15.19 -7.86 22.72
CA ASN A 575 15.56 -7.43 21.36
C ASN A 575 14.42 -7.64 20.35
N LEU A 576 13.18 -7.27 20.75
CA LEU A 576 11.97 -7.38 19.96
C LEU A 576 11.38 -5.99 19.66
N PRO A 577 10.71 -5.79 18.50
CA PRO A 577 9.94 -4.59 18.25
C PRO A 577 8.84 -4.38 19.30
N PRO A 578 8.68 -3.16 19.86
CA PRO A 578 7.71 -2.90 20.94
C PRO A 578 6.27 -3.32 20.60
N TYR A 579 5.83 -3.12 19.37
CA TYR A 579 4.47 -3.48 18.94
C TYR A 579 4.22 -5.00 18.83
N ILE A 580 5.27 -5.82 18.80
CA ILE A 580 5.16 -7.28 18.84
C ILE A 580 4.76 -7.76 20.24
N ILE A 581 5.27 -7.12 21.30
CA ILE A 581 4.85 -7.41 22.66
C ILE A 581 3.35 -7.14 22.77
N PHE A 582 2.95 -5.88 22.69
CA PHE A 582 1.54 -5.47 22.63
C PHE A 582 1.38 -4.25 21.73
N SER A 583 0.30 -4.22 20.93
CA SER A 583 -0.06 -3.06 20.11
C SER A 583 -0.54 -1.89 20.97
N ASP A 584 -0.53 -0.67 20.45
CA ASP A 584 -1.10 0.48 21.17
C ASP A 584 -2.58 0.25 21.48
N LYS A 585 -3.33 -0.39 20.57
CA LYS A 585 -4.72 -0.78 20.78
C LYS A 585 -4.88 -1.74 21.98
N THR A 586 -3.96 -2.69 22.12
CA THR A 586 -3.93 -3.61 23.28
C THR A 586 -3.68 -2.84 24.58
N LEU A 587 -2.72 -1.91 24.58
CA LEU A 587 -2.45 -1.07 25.75
C LEU A 587 -3.63 -0.16 26.13
N ILE A 588 -4.34 0.37 25.13
CA ILE A 588 -5.56 1.16 25.36
C ILE A 588 -6.66 0.30 25.98
N ASP A 589 -6.85 -0.93 25.47
CA ASP A 589 -7.83 -1.87 26.03
C ASP A 589 -7.47 -2.28 27.46
N MET A 590 -6.17 -2.44 27.78
CA MET A 590 -5.69 -2.61 29.16
C MET A 590 -6.05 -1.41 30.05
N CYS A 591 -5.91 -0.19 29.55
CA CYS A 591 -6.29 1.02 30.30
C CYS A 591 -7.81 1.14 30.54
N HIS A 592 -8.63 0.57 29.69
CA HIS A 592 -10.09 0.51 29.89
C HIS A 592 -10.51 -0.61 30.84
N LYS A 593 -9.94 -1.79 30.67
CA LYS A 593 -10.35 -3.00 31.41
C LYS A 593 -9.67 -3.13 32.76
N MET A 594 -8.50 -2.51 32.92
CA MET A 594 -7.72 -2.54 34.18
C MET A 594 -7.55 -3.97 34.72
N PRO A 595 -6.99 -4.93 33.97
CA PRO A 595 -6.91 -6.33 34.37
C PRO A 595 -5.99 -6.53 35.56
N HIS A 596 -6.47 -7.25 36.60
CA HIS A 596 -5.75 -7.60 37.81
C HIS A 596 -5.49 -9.12 37.93
N THR A 597 -6.14 -9.92 37.09
CA THR A 597 -6.00 -11.39 37.11
C THR A 597 -5.57 -11.90 35.75
N GLN A 598 -5.03 -13.13 35.70
CA GLN A 598 -4.71 -13.80 34.44
C GLN A 598 -5.92 -13.88 33.50
N GLN A 599 -7.09 -14.21 34.05
CA GLN A 599 -8.31 -14.35 33.24
C GLN A 599 -8.71 -13.02 32.60
N GLU A 600 -8.71 -11.95 33.38
CA GLU A 600 -9.03 -10.60 32.88
C GLU A 600 -8.00 -10.11 31.87
N MET A 601 -6.71 -10.48 32.03
CA MET A 601 -5.67 -10.12 31.09
C MET A 601 -5.79 -10.88 29.76
N LEU A 602 -6.24 -12.13 29.80
CA LEU A 602 -6.55 -12.92 28.59
C LEU A 602 -7.79 -12.42 27.86
N ASP A 603 -8.68 -11.68 28.52
CA ASP A 603 -9.83 -11.02 27.92
C ASP A 603 -9.47 -9.68 27.22
N VAL A 604 -8.23 -9.20 27.41
CA VAL A 604 -7.75 -8.00 26.69
C VAL A 604 -7.46 -8.33 25.23
N ASN A 605 -7.96 -7.50 24.32
CA ASN A 605 -7.79 -7.71 22.87
C ASN A 605 -6.30 -7.72 22.48
N GLY A 606 -5.84 -8.79 21.84
CA GLY A 606 -4.45 -8.97 21.42
C GLY A 606 -3.53 -9.60 22.46
N VAL A 607 -4.08 -10.11 23.59
CA VAL A 607 -3.35 -10.90 24.60
C VAL A 607 -3.76 -12.37 24.45
N GLY A 608 -2.89 -13.19 23.86
CA GLY A 608 -3.03 -14.65 23.81
C GLY A 608 -2.23 -15.34 24.90
N GLU A 609 -2.48 -16.64 25.14
CA GLU A 609 -1.80 -17.45 26.17
C GLU A 609 -0.27 -17.32 26.13
N ASN A 610 0.33 -17.38 24.93
CA ASN A 610 1.78 -17.26 24.76
C ASN A 610 2.32 -15.88 25.17
N LYS A 611 1.61 -14.81 24.80
CA LYS A 611 1.99 -13.45 25.18
C LYS A 611 1.75 -13.19 26.66
N PHE A 612 0.68 -13.76 27.21
CA PHE A 612 0.44 -13.70 28.63
C PHE A 612 1.56 -14.38 29.42
N ALA A 613 1.93 -15.61 29.05
CA ALA A 613 2.99 -16.37 29.74
C ALA A 613 4.35 -15.64 29.77
N ARG A 614 4.62 -14.80 28.73
CA ARG A 614 5.89 -14.04 28.64
C ARG A 614 5.82 -12.67 29.33
N TYR A 615 4.71 -11.97 29.20
CA TYR A 615 4.61 -10.53 29.53
C TYR A 615 3.46 -10.20 30.48
N GLY A 616 2.41 -11.03 30.52
CA GLY A 616 1.14 -10.70 31.17
C GLY A 616 1.28 -10.27 32.62
N GLU A 617 2.06 -11.02 33.45
CA GLU A 617 2.27 -10.69 34.84
C GLU A 617 2.97 -9.34 35.07
N ALA A 618 3.93 -8.95 34.19
CA ALA A 618 4.62 -7.68 34.30
C ALA A 618 3.67 -6.51 34.06
N PHE A 619 2.74 -6.65 33.09
CA PHE A 619 1.73 -5.64 32.82
C PHE A 619 0.66 -5.56 33.91
N ILE A 620 0.20 -6.68 34.46
CA ILE A 620 -0.73 -6.69 35.60
C ILE A 620 -0.12 -5.95 36.80
N ARG A 621 1.11 -6.27 37.19
CA ARG A 621 1.81 -5.61 38.32
C ARG A 621 1.96 -4.10 38.04
N CYS A 622 2.24 -3.71 36.81
CA CYS A 622 2.36 -2.31 36.43
C CYS A 622 1.01 -1.57 36.54
N ILE A 623 -0.09 -2.21 36.17
CA ILE A 623 -1.44 -1.66 36.30
C ILE A 623 -1.78 -1.51 37.77
N GLU A 624 -1.54 -2.51 38.60
CA GLU A 624 -1.80 -2.47 40.06
C GLU A 624 -1.03 -1.35 40.79
N GLN A 625 0.19 -1.05 40.36
CA GLN A 625 1.02 0.01 40.93
C GLN A 625 0.61 1.43 40.50
N ASN A 626 -0.17 1.56 39.42
CA ASN A 626 -0.54 2.84 38.83
C ASN A 626 -2.07 3.05 38.69
N SER A 627 -2.87 2.23 39.40
CA SER A 627 -4.34 2.28 39.43
C SER A 627 -4.90 3.38 40.31
#